data_a792b53935ebe4a8cfd6870697bea90f
#
_entry.id   a792b53935ebe4a8cfd6870697bea90f
#
_cell.length_a   1.000
_cell.length_b   1.000
_cell.length_c   1.000
_cell.angle_alpha   90.00
_cell.angle_beta   90.00
_cell.angle_gamma   90.00
#
_symmetry.space_group_name_H-M   'P 1'
#
loop_
_entity.id
_entity.type
_entity.pdbx_description
1 polymer ?
#
loop_
_entity_poly.entity_id
_entity_poly.type
_entity_poly.pdbx_seq_one_letter_code
_entity_poly.pdbx_strand_id
1 'polypeptide(L)'
;YRKLAQLIFQDPYAALSPRMTVRDIIAEPLEVMGLTQNREETDEKVREIAAKCRLNLEHLRRFPHAFSGGQRQRISIARTLVCNPNFVVADESVAALDVSIQADILNLLQSLQDELGLTFMFISHDLSVVAHICDHVAVMYLGTLVESAPTRKLFDNPSHPYTKALLSAIPSLDPDDSGKAQKL
;
A
#
# COMPACT_ATOMS: atom_id res chain seq x y z
N TYR A 1 18.93 8.12 3.22
CA TYR A 1 17.95 7.41 2.38
C TYR A 1 16.76 6.91 3.20
N ARG A 2 16.97 6.19 4.35
CA ARG A 2 15.89 5.56 5.15
C ARG A 2 14.81 6.51 5.68
N LYS A 3 15.12 7.80 5.85
CA LYS A 3 14.14 8.81 6.24
C LYS A 3 13.25 9.24 5.07
N LEU A 4 13.80 9.27 3.85
CA LEU A 4 13.12 9.79 2.66
C LEU A 4 12.28 8.74 1.93
N ALA A 5 12.67 7.47 2.01
CA ALA A 5 12.01 6.36 1.33
C ALA A 5 11.72 5.24 2.32
N GLN A 6 10.48 4.75 2.32
CA GLN A 6 9.97 3.72 3.20
C GLN A 6 9.25 2.63 2.42
N LEU A 7 9.06 1.46 3.04
CA LEU A 7 8.44 0.29 2.43
C LEU A 7 7.26 -0.20 3.28
N ILE A 8 6.11 -0.39 2.66
CA ILE A 8 4.99 -1.14 3.22
C ILE A 8 5.11 -2.58 2.71
N PHE A 9 5.29 -3.52 3.63
CA PHE A 9 5.50 -4.93 3.31
C PHE A 9 4.20 -5.64 2.91
N GLN A 10 4.35 -6.69 2.11
CA GLN A 10 3.27 -7.56 1.62
C GLN A 10 2.49 -8.22 2.75
N ASP A 11 3.17 -8.75 3.76
CA ASP A 11 2.56 -9.46 4.88
C ASP A 11 2.62 -8.61 6.16
N PRO A 12 1.47 -8.03 6.60
CA PRO A 12 1.42 -7.28 7.84
C PRO A 12 1.66 -8.14 9.09
N TYR A 13 1.46 -9.46 9.02
CA TYR A 13 1.74 -10.37 10.13
C TYR A 13 3.24 -10.52 10.37
N ALA A 14 4.01 -10.69 9.29
CA ALA A 14 5.46 -10.80 9.37
C ALA A 14 6.14 -9.45 9.69
N ALA A 15 5.51 -8.34 9.30
CA ALA A 15 6.06 -7.00 9.48
C ALA A 15 5.93 -6.44 10.90
N LEU A 16 5.00 -6.97 11.72
CA LEU A 16 4.71 -6.46 13.05
C LEU A 16 5.23 -7.42 14.14
N SER A 17 6.11 -6.93 15.02
CA SER A 17 6.58 -7.72 16.15
C SER A 17 5.43 -8.09 17.09
N PRO A 18 5.16 -9.39 17.33
CA PRO A 18 4.06 -9.80 18.21
C PRO A 18 4.31 -9.50 19.69
N ARG A 19 5.54 -9.12 20.04
CA ARG A 19 5.98 -8.82 21.42
C ARG A 19 5.95 -7.33 21.77
N MET A 20 5.66 -6.48 20.79
CA MET A 20 5.59 -5.03 20.97
C MET A 20 4.13 -4.56 20.94
N THR A 21 3.84 -3.51 21.68
CA THR A 21 2.53 -2.83 21.58
C THR A 21 2.43 -2.08 20.24
N VAL A 22 1.22 -1.77 19.79
CA VAL A 22 1.01 -0.97 18.57
C VAL A 22 1.72 0.38 18.68
N ARG A 23 1.67 1.04 19.84
CA ARG A 23 2.42 2.26 20.13
C ARG A 23 3.91 2.10 19.86
N ASP A 24 4.50 1.04 20.39
CA ASP A 24 5.95 0.82 20.29
C ASP A 24 6.37 0.45 18.86
N ILE A 25 5.53 -0.31 18.15
CA ILE A 25 5.75 -0.62 16.74
C ILE A 25 5.78 0.64 15.87
N ILE A 26 4.82 1.57 16.08
CA ILE A 26 4.77 2.82 15.32
C ILE A 26 5.92 3.75 15.74
N ALA A 27 6.30 3.76 17.01
CA ALA A 27 7.38 4.60 17.54
C ALA A 27 8.79 4.14 17.15
N GLU A 28 8.99 2.82 16.93
CA GLU A 28 10.30 2.23 16.68
C GLU A 28 11.12 2.97 15.61
N PRO A 29 10.58 3.32 14.42
CA PRO A 29 11.35 4.04 13.41
C PRO A 29 11.80 5.44 13.88
N LEU A 30 10.96 6.15 14.66
CA LEU A 30 11.32 7.46 15.21
C LEU A 30 12.49 7.36 16.18
N GLU A 31 12.43 6.38 17.08
CA GLU A 31 13.44 6.14 18.12
C GLU A 31 14.76 5.67 17.51
N VAL A 32 14.72 4.67 16.58
CA VAL A 32 15.91 4.12 15.91
C VAL A 32 16.62 5.17 15.04
N MET A 33 15.87 6.07 14.39
CA MET A 33 16.45 7.12 13.53
C MET A 33 16.76 8.42 14.28
N GLY A 34 16.46 8.51 15.58
CA GLY A 34 16.67 9.72 16.38
C GLY A 34 15.85 10.92 15.87
N LEU A 35 14.61 10.69 15.46
CA LEU A 35 13.73 11.72 14.88
C LEU A 35 12.90 12.47 15.92
N THR A 36 13.03 12.11 17.19
CA THR A 36 12.37 12.73 18.33
C THR A 36 13.38 12.95 19.46
N GLN A 37 13.19 14.00 20.26
CA GLN A 37 14.08 14.37 21.35
C GLN A 37 13.70 13.70 22.68
N ASN A 38 12.43 13.38 22.85
CA ASN A 38 11.89 12.81 24.07
C ASN A 38 10.65 11.94 23.79
N ARG A 39 10.18 11.25 24.83
CA ARG A 39 9.04 10.36 24.74
C ARG A 39 7.72 11.08 24.43
N GLU A 40 7.55 12.28 24.93
CA GLU A 40 6.32 13.07 24.72
C GLU A 40 6.15 13.43 23.26
N GLU A 41 7.21 13.91 22.60
CA GLU A 41 7.23 14.18 21.16
C GLU A 41 6.98 12.90 20.34
N THR A 42 7.56 11.77 20.76
CA THR A 42 7.31 10.46 20.12
C THR A 42 5.84 10.08 20.23
N ASP A 43 5.25 10.19 21.41
CA ASP A 43 3.85 9.84 21.66
C ASP A 43 2.88 10.74 20.89
N GLU A 44 3.20 12.01 20.71
CA GLU A 44 2.41 12.95 19.92
C GLU A 44 2.41 12.56 18.44
N LYS A 45 3.59 12.33 17.83
CA LYS A 45 3.72 11.87 16.45
C LYS A 45 3.03 10.53 16.19
N VAL A 46 3.15 9.59 17.14
CA VAL A 46 2.46 8.30 17.06
C VAL A 46 0.94 8.47 17.06
N ARG A 47 0.41 9.32 17.94
CA ARG A 47 -1.04 9.59 17.98
C ARG A 47 -1.54 10.27 16.72
N GLU A 48 -0.79 11.25 16.22
CA GLU A 48 -1.14 11.95 14.98
C GLU A 48 -1.24 10.99 13.81
N ILE A 49 -0.19 10.21 13.55
CA ILE A 49 -0.21 9.28 12.40
C ILE A 49 -1.21 8.15 12.58
N ALA A 50 -1.40 7.66 13.81
CA ALA A 50 -2.40 6.64 14.11
C ALA A 50 -3.82 7.15 13.80
N ALA A 51 -4.14 8.40 14.15
CA ALA A 51 -5.42 9.02 13.82
C ALA A 51 -5.61 9.16 12.29
N LYS A 52 -4.59 9.63 11.56
CA LYS A 52 -4.60 9.70 10.09
C LYS A 52 -4.83 8.32 9.45
N CYS A 53 -4.24 7.25 10.01
CA CYS A 53 -4.46 5.87 9.58
C CYS A 53 -5.79 5.27 10.10
N ARG A 54 -6.66 6.07 10.72
CA ARG A 54 -7.98 5.66 11.25
C ARG A 54 -7.86 4.53 12.27
N LEU A 55 -6.81 4.52 13.09
CA LEU A 55 -6.64 3.61 14.22
C LEU A 55 -7.33 4.20 15.47
N ASN A 56 -7.94 3.33 16.29
CA ASN A 56 -8.46 3.75 17.59
C ASN A 56 -7.29 3.99 18.55
N LEU A 57 -7.14 5.23 19.02
CA LEU A 57 -6.04 5.66 19.90
C LEU A 57 -6.04 4.95 21.26
N GLU A 58 -7.20 4.50 21.76
CA GLU A 58 -7.31 3.70 22.99
C GLU A 58 -6.67 2.33 22.85
N HIS A 59 -6.54 1.82 21.62
CA HIS A 59 -5.97 0.52 21.31
C HIS A 59 -4.45 0.52 21.12
N LEU A 60 -3.77 1.67 21.18
CA LEU A 60 -2.32 1.75 20.96
C LEU A 60 -1.49 0.92 21.96
N ARG A 61 -2.07 0.62 23.15
CA ARG A 61 -1.41 -0.23 24.15
C ARG A 61 -1.63 -1.73 23.93
N ARG A 62 -2.44 -2.13 22.95
CA ARG A 62 -2.68 -3.54 22.63
C ARG A 62 -1.58 -4.10 21.74
N PHE A 63 -1.50 -5.43 21.73
CA PHE A 63 -0.57 -6.16 20.86
C PHE A 63 -1.20 -6.48 19.50
N PRO A 64 -0.40 -6.69 18.42
CA PRO A 64 -0.91 -6.93 17.07
C PRO A 64 -1.91 -8.08 16.94
N HIS A 65 -1.78 -9.13 17.76
CA HIS A 65 -2.69 -10.28 17.69
C HIS A 65 -4.15 -9.94 18.06
N ALA A 66 -4.41 -8.81 18.73
CA ALA A 66 -5.75 -8.34 19.07
C ALA A 66 -6.46 -7.60 17.92
N PHE A 67 -5.85 -7.51 16.72
CA PHE A 67 -6.34 -6.73 15.58
C PHE A 67 -6.65 -7.62 14.37
N SER A 68 -7.65 -7.22 13.58
CA SER A 68 -7.96 -7.83 12.27
C SER A 68 -6.85 -7.57 11.25
N GLY A 69 -6.85 -8.31 10.12
CA GLY A 69 -5.89 -8.13 9.04
C GLY A 69 -5.83 -6.69 8.51
N GLY A 70 -6.97 -6.07 8.23
CA GLY A 70 -7.04 -4.68 7.79
C GLY A 70 -6.55 -3.67 8.84
N GLN A 71 -6.82 -3.92 10.13
CA GLN A 71 -6.29 -3.09 11.21
C GLN A 71 -4.76 -3.22 11.33
N ARG A 72 -4.21 -4.43 11.17
CA ARG A 72 -2.75 -4.63 11.14
C ARG A 72 -2.11 -3.94 9.95
N GLN A 73 -2.77 -3.94 8.80
CA GLN A 73 -2.29 -3.19 7.64
C GLN A 73 -2.25 -1.69 7.92
N ARG A 74 -3.27 -1.12 8.60
CA ARG A 74 -3.26 0.28 9.05
C ARG A 74 -2.12 0.57 10.03
N ILE A 75 -1.78 -0.36 10.91
CA ILE A 75 -0.63 -0.25 11.82
C ILE A 75 0.69 -0.24 11.03
N SER A 76 0.83 -1.12 10.04
CA SER A 76 2.00 -1.17 9.15
C SER A 76 2.17 0.13 8.35
N ILE A 77 1.06 0.68 7.82
CA ILE A 77 1.04 1.98 7.14
C ILE A 77 1.46 3.10 8.11
N ALA A 78 0.89 3.15 9.30
CA ALA A 78 1.25 4.15 10.32
C ALA A 78 2.74 4.09 10.70
N ARG A 79 3.28 2.89 10.91
CA ARG A 79 4.71 2.68 11.17
C ARG A 79 5.59 3.20 10.04
N THR A 80 5.16 3.00 8.80
CA THR A 80 5.89 3.46 7.60
C THR A 80 5.87 4.99 7.49
N LEU A 81 4.72 5.61 7.76
CA LEU A 81 4.50 7.04 7.52
C LEU A 81 4.92 7.95 8.69
N VAL A 82 5.12 7.40 9.90
CA VAL A 82 5.48 8.19 11.10
C VAL A 82 6.77 9.00 10.93
N CYS A 83 7.67 8.54 10.05
CA CYS A 83 8.92 9.24 9.71
C CYS A 83 8.75 10.39 8.72
N ASN A 84 7.52 10.63 8.25
CA ASN A 84 7.20 11.61 7.23
C ASN A 84 8.07 11.45 5.96
N PRO A 85 8.04 10.27 5.29
CA PRO A 85 8.80 10.02 4.06
C PRO A 85 8.22 10.83 2.90
N ASN A 86 9.04 11.04 1.85
CA ASN A 86 8.57 11.63 0.60
C ASN A 86 8.13 10.56 -0.41
N PHE A 87 8.71 9.36 -0.29
CA PHE A 87 8.49 8.25 -1.21
C PHE A 87 8.19 6.95 -0.45
N VAL A 88 7.16 6.25 -0.89
CA VAL A 88 6.72 4.99 -0.28
C VAL A 88 6.59 3.92 -1.35
N VAL A 89 7.25 2.79 -1.14
CA VAL A 89 7.02 1.58 -1.93
C VAL A 89 5.95 0.74 -1.22
N ALA A 90 4.89 0.38 -1.92
CA ALA A 90 3.84 -0.51 -1.45
C ALA A 90 3.95 -1.83 -2.23
N ASP A 91 4.58 -2.82 -1.60
CA ASP A 91 4.83 -4.13 -2.21
C ASP A 91 3.69 -5.09 -1.85
N GLU A 92 2.81 -5.36 -2.83
CA GLU A 92 1.61 -6.21 -2.69
C GLU A 92 0.82 -5.96 -1.39
N SER A 93 0.83 -4.73 -0.92
CA SER A 93 0.38 -4.32 0.42
C SER A 93 -1.10 -4.57 0.72
N VAL A 94 -1.90 -4.94 -0.27
CA VAL A 94 -3.34 -5.23 -0.13
C VAL A 94 -3.73 -6.63 -0.62
N ALA A 95 -2.80 -7.42 -1.18
CA ALA A 95 -3.09 -8.69 -1.82
C ALA A 95 -3.65 -9.77 -0.87
N ALA A 96 -3.29 -9.72 0.41
CA ALA A 96 -3.73 -10.68 1.42
C ALA A 96 -5.04 -10.30 2.14
N LEU A 97 -5.73 -9.25 1.68
CA LEU A 97 -6.94 -8.72 2.31
C LEU A 97 -8.20 -9.06 1.51
N ASP A 98 -9.33 -9.18 2.20
CA ASP A 98 -10.64 -9.29 1.55
C ASP A 98 -10.95 -8.06 0.70
N VAL A 99 -11.70 -8.22 -0.38
CA VAL A 99 -11.98 -7.17 -1.39
C VAL A 99 -12.51 -5.88 -0.76
N SER A 100 -13.42 -5.95 0.22
CA SER A 100 -13.96 -4.77 0.89
C SER A 100 -12.91 -4.03 1.73
N ILE A 101 -12.07 -4.79 2.44
CA ILE A 101 -10.98 -4.23 3.25
C ILE A 101 -9.86 -3.67 2.36
N GLN A 102 -9.59 -4.33 1.23
CA GLN A 102 -8.66 -3.85 0.21
C GLN A 102 -9.06 -2.47 -0.32
N ALA A 103 -10.34 -2.30 -0.69
CA ALA A 103 -10.87 -1.00 -1.13
C ALA A 103 -10.73 0.08 -0.05
N ASP A 104 -11.01 -0.24 1.20
CA ASP A 104 -10.85 0.68 2.34
C ASP A 104 -9.39 1.11 2.55
N ILE A 105 -8.43 0.19 2.38
CA ILE A 105 -7.00 0.51 2.50
C ILE A 105 -6.52 1.34 1.32
N LEU A 106 -6.97 1.05 0.09
CA LEU A 106 -6.61 1.84 -1.10
C LEU A 106 -7.13 3.29 -0.97
N ASN A 107 -8.37 3.48 -0.54
CA ASN A 107 -8.94 4.80 -0.27
C ASN A 107 -8.18 5.53 0.84
N LEU A 108 -7.72 4.81 1.87
CA LEU A 108 -6.88 5.39 2.91
C LEU A 108 -5.54 5.86 2.34
N LEU A 109 -4.87 5.04 1.51
CA LEU A 109 -3.59 5.40 0.91
C LEU A 109 -3.69 6.61 -0.01
N GLN A 110 -4.77 6.72 -0.81
CA GLN A 110 -5.05 7.91 -1.62
C GLN A 110 -5.25 9.15 -0.76
N SER A 111 -6.05 9.05 0.31
CA SER A 111 -6.26 10.18 1.23
C SER A 111 -4.95 10.65 1.88
N LEU A 112 -4.10 9.69 2.27
CA LEU A 112 -2.78 9.99 2.86
C LEU A 112 -1.80 10.56 1.84
N GLN A 113 -1.87 10.13 0.58
CA GLN A 113 -1.10 10.69 -0.52
C GLN A 113 -1.38 12.17 -0.71
N ASP A 114 -2.66 12.54 -0.78
CA ASP A 114 -3.10 13.92 -0.96
C ASP A 114 -2.76 14.79 0.25
N GLU A 115 -3.02 14.28 1.47
CA GLU A 115 -2.83 15.02 2.72
C GLU A 115 -1.35 15.27 3.03
N LEU A 116 -0.48 14.28 2.76
CA LEU A 116 0.94 14.30 3.13
C LEU A 116 1.86 14.62 1.95
N GLY A 117 1.33 14.77 0.73
CA GLY A 117 2.13 15.02 -0.48
C GLY A 117 3.06 13.88 -0.84
N LEU A 118 2.64 12.62 -0.66
CA LEU A 118 3.46 11.44 -0.86
C LEU A 118 3.57 11.04 -2.33
N THR A 119 4.71 10.49 -2.70
CA THR A 119 4.87 9.74 -3.94
C THR A 119 4.85 8.25 -3.63
N PHE A 120 3.96 7.49 -4.30
CA PHE A 120 3.88 6.04 -4.16
C PHE A 120 4.43 5.31 -5.36
N MET A 121 5.09 4.18 -5.10
CA MET A 121 5.36 3.13 -6.07
C MET A 121 4.62 1.86 -5.62
N PHE A 122 3.55 1.53 -6.33
CA PHE A 122 2.80 0.30 -6.08
C PHE A 122 3.37 -0.87 -6.88
N ILE A 123 3.61 -2.00 -6.22
CA ILE A 123 3.90 -3.27 -6.84
C ILE A 123 2.67 -4.16 -6.62
N SER A 124 2.04 -4.60 -7.70
CA SER A 124 0.83 -5.41 -7.64
C SER A 124 0.71 -6.33 -8.86
N HIS A 125 0.13 -7.49 -8.65
CA HIS A 125 -0.33 -8.37 -9.73
C HIS A 125 -1.82 -8.16 -10.05
N ASP A 126 -2.55 -7.38 -9.23
CA ASP A 126 -3.96 -7.04 -9.45
C ASP A 126 -4.06 -5.76 -10.29
N LEU A 127 -4.43 -5.93 -11.56
CA LEU A 127 -4.57 -4.84 -12.51
C LEU A 127 -5.73 -3.91 -12.18
N SER A 128 -6.75 -4.37 -11.45
CA SER A 128 -7.87 -3.53 -10.99
C SER A 128 -7.40 -2.52 -9.97
N VAL A 129 -6.52 -2.93 -9.05
CA VAL A 129 -5.85 -2.04 -8.08
C VAL A 129 -5.01 -1.00 -8.83
N VAL A 130 -4.18 -1.45 -9.79
CA VAL A 130 -3.31 -0.57 -10.58
C VAL A 130 -4.13 0.47 -11.35
N ALA A 131 -5.20 0.05 -12.01
CA ALA A 131 -6.09 0.95 -12.75
C ALA A 131 -6.72 2.03 -11.87
N HIS A 132 -7.00 1.69 -10.60
CA HIS A 132 -7.69 2.58 -9.67
C HIS A 132 -6.79 3.63 -9.02
N ILE A 133 -5.53 3.24 -8.68
CA ILE A 133 -4.69 4.07 -7.81
C ILE A 133 -3.48 4.69 -8.53
N CYS A 134 -3.05 4.16 -9.68
CA CYS A 134 -1.81 4.58 -10.33
C CYS A 134 -2.07 5.55 -11.50
N ASP A 135 -1.30 6.64 -11.57
CA ASP A 135 -1.30 7.56 -12.71
C ASP A 135 -0.48 7.02 -13.88
N HIS A 136 0.56 6.24 -13.57
CA HIS A 136 1.52 5.72 -14.54
C HIS A 136 1.84 4.25 -14.20
N VAL A 137 1.94 3.41 -15.22
CA VAL A 137 2.19 1.97 -15.06
C VAL A 137 3.44 1.56 -15.79
N ALA A 138 4.21 0.69 -15.16
CA ALA A 138 5.39 0.04 -15.71
C ALA A 138 5.19 -1.49 -15.64
N VAL A 139 5.19 -2.17 -16.78
CA VAL A 139 4.98 -3.62 -16.89
C VAL A 139 6.33 -4.31 -16.98
N MET A 140 6.56 -5.27 -16.07
CA MET A 140 7.75 -6.11 -16.06
C MET A 140 7.43 -7.54 -16.53
N TYR A 141 8.31 -8.08 -17.37
CA TYR A 141 8.24 -9.46 -17.81
C TYR A 141 9.65 -10.08 -17.81
N LEU A 142 9.81 -11.24 -17.17
CA LEU A 142 11.08 -11.95 -17.03
C LEU A 142 12.24 -11.03 -16.57
N GLY A 143 11.97 -10.16 -15.59
CA GLY A 143 12.97 -9.24 -15.01
C GLY A 143 13.29 -8.01 -15.87
N THR A 144 12.60 -7.82 -17.01
CA THR A 144 12.80 -6.69 -17.90
C THR A 144 11.56 -5.81 -17.95
N LEU A 145 11.75 -4.49 -17.98
CA LEU A 145 10.68 -3.53 -18.23
C LEU A 145 10.30 -3.56 -19.72
N VAL A 146 9.10 -4.03 -20.03
CA VAL A 146 8.64 -4.26 -21.40
C VAL A 146 7.71 -3.17 -21.92
N GLU A 147 7.02 -2.46 -21.03
CA GLU A 147 6.14 -1.36 -21.38
C GLU A 147 6.01 -0.37 -20.23
N SER A 148 5.92 0.93 -20.53
CA SER A 148 5.68 1.98 -19.54
C SER A 148 4.87 3.10 -20.17
N ALA A 149 3.72 3.43 -19.56
CA ALA A 149 2.81 4.44 -20.08
C ALA A 149 1.89 5.01 -18.99
N PRO A 150 1.25 6.16 -19.21
CA PRO A 150 0.13 6.61 -18.39
C PRO A 150 -0.94 5.50 -18.31
N THR A 151 -1.54 5.30 -17.14
CA THR A 151 -2.47 4.20 -16.86
C THR A 151 -3.56 4.08 -17.91
N ARG A 152 -4.27 5.17 -18.20
CA ARG A 152 -5.33 5.17 -19.22
C ARG A 152 -4.84 4.68 -20.58
N LYS A 153 -3.69 5.17 -21.04
CA LYS A 153 -3.13 4.78 -22.35
C LYS A 153 -2.77 3.29 -22.38
N LEU A 154 -2.20 2.76 -21.29
CA LEU A 154 -1.79 1.37 -21.21
C LEU A 154 -3.02 0.43 -21.22
N PHE A 155 -4.10 0.80 -20.52
CA PHE A 155 -5.32 0.02 -20.48
C PHE A 155 -6.13 0.10 -21.78
N ASP A 156 -6.22 1.28 -22.40
CA ASP A 156 -6.99 1.48 -23.65
C ASP A 156 -6.26 0.93 -24.88
N ASN A 157 -4.94 1.05 -24.95
CA ASN A 157 -4.15 0.68 -26.12
C ASN A 157 -2.76 0.14 -25.76
N PRO A 158 -2.67 -1.06 -25.17
CA PRO A 158 -1.41 -1.71 -24.84
C PRO A 158 -0.60 -2.03 -26.09
N SER A 159 0.71 -1.80 -26.03
CA SER A 159 1.61 -2.01 -27.18
C SER A 159 2.25 -3.39 -27.12
N HIS A 160 2.74 -3.82 -25.96
CA HIS A 160 3.48 -5.06 -25.82
C HIS A 160 2.56 -6.29 -25.77
N PRO A 161 2.89 -7.42 -26.45
CA PRO A 161 2.05 -8.62 -26.44
C PRO A 161 1.74 -9.16 -25.06
N TYR A 162 2.71 -9.15 -24.15
CA TYR A 162 2.51 -9.58 -22.74
C TYR A 162 1.50 -8.69 -22.01
N THR A 163 1.56 -7.37 -22.19
CA THR A 163 0.59 -6.43 -21.60
C THR A 163 -0.83 -6.71 -22.13
N LYS A 164 -0.95 -6.97 -23.43
CA LYS A 164 -2.24 -7.36 -24.07
C LYS A 164 -2.80 -8.63 -23.43
N ALA A 165 -1.95 -9.65 -23.26
CA ALA A 165 -2.34 -10.92 -22.65
C ALA A 165 -2.78 -10.74 -21.18
N LEU A 166 -2.04 -9.92 -20.39
CA LEU A 166 -2.41 -9.62 -19.02
C LEU A 166 -3.78 -8.92 -18.93
N LEU A 167 -4.00 -7.90 -19.76
CA LEU A 167 -5.27 -7.15 -19.76
C LEU A 167 -6.44 -7.98 -20.25
N SER A 168 -6.23 -8.89 -21.22
CA SER A 168 -7.27 -9.81 -21.70
C SER A 168 -7.68 -10.86 -20.67
N ALA A 169 -6.87 -11.10 -19.65
CA ALA A 169 -7.18 -12.03 -18.57
C ALA A 169 -8.05 -11.39 -17.46
N ILE A 170 -8.29 -10.08 -17.49
CA ILE A 170 -9.21 -9.41 -16.56
C ILE A 170 -10.63 -9.80 -16.98
N PRO A 171 -11.46 -10.40 -16.08
CA PRO A 171 -12.86 -10.67 -16.38
C PRO A 171 -13.58 -9.34 -16.66
N SER A 172 -14.15 -9.19 -17.86
CA SER A 172 -15.04 -8.06 -18.13
C SER A 172 -16.33 -8.25 -17.33
N LEU A 173 -16.70 -7.23 -16.57
CA LEU A 173 -18.00 -7.20 -15.87
C LEU A 173 -19.16 -6.86 -16.82
N ASP A 174 -18.87 -6.71 -18.12
CA ASP A 174 -19.89 -6.39 -19.12
C ASP A 174 -20.54 -7.70 -19.60
N PRO A 175 -21.87 -7.91 -19.34
CA PRO A 175 -22.56 -9.13 -19.73
C PRO A 175 -22.58 -9.37 -21.26
N ASP A 176 -22.36 -8.31 -22.06
CA ASP A 176 -22.39 -8.37 -23.52
C ASP A 176 -21.06 -8.82 -24.18
N ASP A 177 -19.97 -8.91 -23.41
CA ASP A 177 -18.64 -9.26 -23.94
C ASP A 177 -18.28 -10.76 -23.81
N SER A 178 -19.24 -11.60 -23.45
CA SER A 178 -19.06 -13.05 -23.26
C SER A 178 -18.71 -13.83 -24.54
N GLY A 179 -18.49 -13.16 -25.66
CA GLY A 179 -18.26 -13.75 -26.99
C GLY A 179 -16.85 -13.65 -27.56
N LYS A 180 -15.90 -12.94 -26.93
CA LYS A 180 -14.59 -12.65 -27.53
C LYS A 180 -13.37 -13.19 -26.80
N ALA A 181 -13.50 -14.24 -26.03
CA ALA A 181 -12.32 -14.97 -25.57
C ALA A 181 -11.67 -15.67 -26.79
N GLN A 182 -10.79 -14.97 -27.49
CA GLN A 182 -9.91 -15.60 -28.47
C GLN A 182 -8.96 -16.55 -27.73
N LYS A 183 -9.17 -17.85 -27.96
CA LYS A 183 -8.20 -18.90 -27.62
C LYS A 183 -6.88 -18.59 -28.34
N LEU A 184 -5.82 -18.40 -27.57
CA LEU A 184 -4.43 -18.52 -28.01
C LEU A 184 -4.08 -19.99 -28.22
#